data_1c308021d6ba03c4fd9ce4a78349a360
#
_entry.id   1c308021d6ba03c4fd9ce4a78349a360
#
_cell.length_a   1.000
_cell.length_b   1.000
_cell.length_c   1.000
_cell.angle_alpha   90.00
_cell.angle_beta   90.00
_cell.angle_gamma   90.00
#
_symmetry.space_group_name_H-M   'P 1'
#
loop_
_entity.id
_entity.type
_entity.pdbx_description
1 polymer ?
#
loop_
_entity_poly.entity_id
_entity_poly.type
_entity_poly.pdbx_seq_one_letter_code
_entity_poly.pdbx_strand_id
1 'polypeptide(L)'
;AVMNRVHKNVVHYRKTFDKLGIIAEDVRSLSDLEKIPFTSKEDLRDNYPYGMFAVPLREVVRIHSSSGTTGKSIVVGYTKNDIRMWSNLVARLMTAAGVTRDDLVQIAFGYGIFTGAFGMHYGAETIGASVIPMSTGNTEKQIMIMQDYKTTVLVSTPGYALALAQRMEEMGVNPNALSLKAGLFGGEPWSEKMRAEIERRLMLSATDNYGLSEVIGPGVAGECSCKNGLHIYEDAFIPEIIEPETGKKLPDGAEGELVLTTLTKEAFPMIRYRTGDITSLNYAKCDCGRTLVRMQKVMSRSDDMLIIRGVNVFPAQIEDALFSVAQEKPPYQLIIDRKGAMDNLEVVVEVTNKIFSLELQKQRSFVETVKKRISAQAGINVDVKLVEARSIPRH
;
A
#
# COMPACT_ATOMS: atom_id res chain seq x y z
N ALA A 1 10.37 -18.02 -19.51
CA ALA A 1 10.96 -18.67 -18.31
C ALA A 1 9.90 -18.86 -17.21
N VAL A 2 9.19 -17.81 -16.75
CA VAL A 2 8.21 -17.92 -15.65
C VAL A 2 7.03 -18.83 -16.01
N MET A 3 6.47 -18.74 -17.21
CA MET A 3 5.38 -19.59 -17.69
C MET A 3 5.71 -21.08 -17.57
N ASN A 4 6.87 -21.49 -18.08
CA ASN A 4 7.34 -22.90 -17.97
C ASN A 4 7.52 -23.32 -16.50
N ARG A 5 8.01 -22.43 -15.64
CA ARG A 5 8.19 -22.71 -14.21
C ARG A 5 6.84 -22.97 -13.53
N VAL A 6 5.84 -22.10 -13.73
CA VAL A 6 4.54 -22.26 -13.08
C VAL A 6 3.76 -23.45 -13.63
N HIS A 7 3.77 -23.67 -14.94
CA HIS A 7 3.12 -24.82 -15.55
C HIS A 7 3.70 -26.15 -15.04
N LYS A 8 5.03 -26.23 -14.92
CA LYS A 8 5.70 -27.44 -14.43
C LYS A 8 5.45 -27.71 -12.95
N ASN A 9 5.49 -26.67 -12.10
CA ASN A 9 5.65 -26.82 -10.65
C ASN A 9 4.43 -26.44 -9.84
N VAL A 10 3.48 -25.63 -10.38
CA VAL A 10 2.30 -25.16 -9.64
C VAL A 10 1.05 -25.82 -10.21
N VAL A 11 0.41 -26.67 -9.40
CA VAL A 11 -0.76 -27.45 -9.82
C VAL A 11 -1.90 -26.58 -10.31
N HIS A 12 -2.16 -25.44 -9.65
CA HIS A 12 -3.18 -24.48 -10.03
C HIS A 12 -2.97 -24.00 -11.48
N TYR A 13 -1.79 -23.47 -11.81
CA TYR A 13 -1.50 -22.98 -13.16
C TYR A 13 -1.49 -24.09 -14.21
N ARG A 14 -0.93 -25.26 -13.87
CA ARG A 14 -0.95 -26.38 -14.80
C ARG A 14 -2.39 -26.77 -15.18
N LYS A 15 -3.26 -27.00 -14.20
CA LYS A 15 -4.68 -27.35 -14.46
C LYS A 15 -5.38 -26.27 -15.29
N THR A 16 -5.12 -25.02 -14.99
CA THR A 16 -5.73 -23.88 -15.68
C THR A 16 -5.28 -23.79 -17.13
N PHE A 17 -3.97 -23.94 -17.38
CA PHE A 17 -3.40 -23.85 -18.71
C PHE A 17 -3.76 -25.07 -19.55
N ASP A 18 -3.69 -26.28 -19.01
CA ASP A 18 -4.08 -27.52 -19.70
C ASP A 18 -5.56 -27.49 -20.13
N LYS A 19 -6.45 -26.98 -19.24
CA LYS A 19 -7.88 -26.81 -19.55
C LYS A 19 -8.14 -25.88 -20.72
N LEU A 20 -7.30 -24.86 -20.88
CA LEU A 20 -7.42 -23.84 -21.93
C LEU A 20 -6.56 -24.16 -23.17
N GLY A 21 -5.78 -25.22 -23.14
CA GLY A 21 -4.83 -25.56 -24.19
C GLY A 21 -3.69 -24.56 -24.37
N ILE A 22 -3.33 -23.81 -23.31
CA ILE A 22 -2.28 -22.80 -23.33
C ILE A 22 -0.93 -23.45 -23.00
N ILE A 23 0.07 -23.23 -23.86
CA ILE A 23 1.45 -23.59 -23.60
C ILE A 23 2.32 -22.34 -23.50
N ALA A 24 3.51 -22.45 -22.91
CA ALA A 24 4.40 -21.31 -22.70
C ALA A 24 4.84 -20.64 -24.01
N GLU A 25 4.89 -21.40 -25.09
CA GLU A 25 5.25 -20.97 -26.44
C GLU A 25 4.18 -20.08 -27.10
N ASP A 26 2.95 -20.08 -26.58
CA ASP A 26 1.86 -19.23 -27.06
C ASP A 26 2.00 -17.78 -26.58
N VAL A 27 2.85 -17.55 -25.57
CA VAL A 27 3.11 -16.23 -24.99
C VAL A 27 4.44 -15.70 -25.50
N ARG A 28 4.39 -15.00 -26.64
CA ARG A 28 5.57 -14.44 -27.33
C ARG A 28 5.69 -12.93 -27.22
N SER A 29 4.60 -12.27 -26.84
CA SER A 29 4.51 -10.82 -26.72
C SER A 29 3.66 -10.42 -25.52
N LEU A 30 3.69 -9.14 -25.15
CA LEU A 30 2.85 -8.61 -24.07
C LEU A 30 1.34 -8.71 -24.40
N SER A 31 0.96 -8.63 -25.68
CA SER A 31 -0.42 -8.79 -26.09
C SER A 31 -0.95 -10.22 -25.91
N ASP A 32 -0.07 -11.23 -25.89
CA ASP A 32 -0.48 -12.62 -25.65
C ASP A 32 -0.86 -12.87 -24.18
N LEU A 33 -0.49 -11.97 -23.26
CA LEU A 33 -0.90 -12.08 -21.84
C LEU A 33 -2.43 -12.08 -21.70
N GLU A 34 -3.15 -11.39 -22.56
CA GLU A 34 -4.62 -11.34 -22.53
C GLU A 34 -5.28 -12.71 -22.73
N LYS A 35 -4.56 -13.68 -23.33
CA LYS A 35 -5.01 -15.08 -23.47
C LYS A 35 -4.94 -15.86 -22.15
N ILE A 36 -4.15 -15.39 -21.18
CA ILE A 36 -3.93 -16.05 -19.90
C ILE A 36 -5.00 -15.57 -18.92
N PRO A 37 -5.67 -16.46 -18.19
CA PRO A 37 -6.63 -16.08 -17.17
C PRO A 37 -5.94 -15.37 -16.00
N PHE A 38 -6.73 -14.60 -15.26
CA PHE A 38 -6.26 -13.94 -14.06
C PHE A 38 -6.01 -14.92 -12.92
N THR A 39 -5.12 -14.56 -12.03
CA THR A 39 -5.00 -15.15 -10.70
C THR A 39 -5.68 -14.22 -9.70
N SER A 40 -6.54 -14.75 -8.87
CA SER A 40 -7.29 -14.02 -7.85
C SER A 40 -6.77 -14.30 -6.43
N LYS A 41 -7.23 -13.53 -5.47
CA LYS A 41 -6.95 -13.75 -4.05
C LYS A 41 -7.56 -15.05 -3.54
N GLU A 42 -8.70 -15.45 -4.09
CA GLU A 42 -9.37 -16.72 -3.81
C GLU A 42 -8.50 -17.90 -4.25
N ASP A 43 -7.91 -17.85 -5.45
CA ASP A 43 -6.98 -18.89 -5.92
C ASP A 43 -5.81 -19.11 -4.94
N LEU A 44 -5.30 -18.01 -4.34
CA LEU A 44 -4.23 -18.11 -3.35
C LEU A 44 -4.71 -18.77 -2.05
N ARG A 45 -5.94 -18.47 -1.61
CA ARG A 45 -6.55 -19.08 -0.42
C ARG A 45 -6.88 -20.56 -0.61
N ASP A 46 -7.38 -20.93 -1.78
CA ASP A 46 -7.72 -22.31 -2.12
C ASP A 46 -6.49 -23.21 -2.20
N ASN A 47 -5.34 -22.62 -2.48
CA ASN A 47 -4.05 -23.31 -2.54
C ASN A 47 -3.18 -23.13 -1.27
N TYR A 48 -3.79 -22.71 -0.16
CA TYR A 48 -3.11 -22.56 1.14
C TYR A 48 -2.56 -23.91 1.64
N PRO A 49 -1.37 -23.96 2.29
CA PRO A 49 -0.43 -22.85 2.45
C PRO A 49 0.62 -22.75 1.33
N TYR A 50 0.97 -23.84 0.66
CA TYR A 50 2.14 -23.92 -0.24
C TYR A 50 1.78 -24.33 -1.67
N GLY A 51 0.50 -24.46 -2.00
CA GLY A 51 0.04 -24.95 -3.31
C GLY A 51 0.44 -24.05 -4.49
N MET A 52 0.75 -22.78 -4.22
CA MET A 52 1.24 -21.83 -5.22
C MET A 52 2.77 -21.72 -5.30
N PHE A 53 3.52 -22.53 -4.50
CA PHE A 53 4.98 -22.51 -4.56
C PHE A 53 5.48 -23.25 -5.79
N ALA A 54 6.38 -22.60 -6.53
CA ALA A 54 6.99 -23.13 -7.74
C ALA A 54 8.37 -23.78 -7.52
N VAL A 55 8.75 -23.93 -6.24
CA VAL A 55 9.99 -24.60 -5.79
C VAL A 55 9.68 -25.46 -4.56
N PRO A 56 10.46 -26.52 -4.30
CA PRO A 56 10.31 -27.29 -3.06
C PRO A 56 10.70 -26.47 -1.83
N LEU A 57 10.08 -26.74 -0.66
CA LEU A 57 10.30 -25.98 0.58
C LEU A 57 11.77 -25.87 1.01
N ARG A 58 12.62 -26.87 0.69
CA ARG A 58 14.06 -26.81 0.99
C ARG A 58 14.81 -25.68 0.27
N GLU A 59 14.22 -25.10 -0.78
CA GLU A 59 14.77 -23.96 -1.51
C GLU A 59 14.22 -22.62 -1.02
N VAL A 60 13.18 -22.67 -0.18
CA VAL A 60 12.55 -21.49 0.43
C VAL A 60 13.32 -21.11 1.70
N VAL A 61 13.97 -19.96 1.69
CA VAL A 61 14.78 -19.47 2.82
C VAL A 61 14.00 -18.51 3.72
N ARG A 62 12.83 -18.04 3.28
CA ARG A 62 11.97 -17.17 4.06
C ARG A 62 10.51 -17.36 3.68
N ILE A 63 9.65 -17.27 4.68
CA ILE A 63 8.19 -17.28 4.55
C ILE A 63 7.64 -16.06 5.22
N HIS A 64 6.74 -15.38 4.52
CA HIS A 64 5.92 -14.28 5.04
C HIS A 64 4.43 -14.60 4.82
N SER A 65 3.57 -13.78 5.38
CA SER A 65 2.14 -13.92 5.22
C SER A 65 1.46 -12.54 5.20
N SER A 66 0.34 -12.43 4.49
CA SER A 66 -0.52 -11.26 4.58
C SER A 66 -1.24 -11.20 5.93
N SER A 67 -1.78 -10.03 6.30
CA SER A 67 -2.45 -9.80 7.59
C SER A 67 -3.73 -10.63 7.81
N GLY A 68 -4.32 -11.18 6.75
CA GLY A 68 -5.42 -12.14 6.84
C GLY A 68 -6.69 -11.68 7.57
N THR A 69 -7.08 -10.42 7.44
CA THR A 69 -8.24 -9.82 8.15
C THR A 69 -9.59 -10.51 7.89
N THR A 70 -9.71 -11.30 6.81
CA THR A 70 -10.97 -11.92 6.38
C THR A 70 -10.87 -13.44 6.17
N GLY A 71 -9.98 -14.14 6.90
CA GLY A 71 -9.85 -15.60 6.78
C GLY A 71 -8.40 -16.10 6.84
N LYS A 72 -8.09 -17.20 6.13
CA LYS A 72 -6.72 -17.73 6.06
C LYS A 72 -5.78 -16.72 5.41
N SER A 73 -4.68 -16.41 6.08
CA SER A 73 -3.62 -15.56 5.53
C SER A 73 -3.01 -16.16 4.27
N ILE A 74 -2.60 -15.33 3.33
CA ILE A 74 -1.85 -15.80 2.15
C ILE A 74 -0.40 -15.98 2.56
N VAL A 75 0.15 -17.16 2.31
CA VAL A 75 1.54 -17.52 2.62
C VAL A 75 2.40 -17.31 1.38
N VAL A 76 3.47 -16.56 1.52
CA VAL A 76 4.40 -16.25 0.42
C VAL A 76 5.81 -16.71 0.75
N GLY A 77 6.48 -17.32 -0.22
CA GLY A 77 7.83 -17.86 -0.07
C GLY A 77 8.86 -17.09 -0.88
N TYR A 78 10.12 -17.16 -0.44
CA TYR A 78 11.26 -16.53 -1.09
C TYR A 78 12.44 -17.49 -1.13
N THR A 79 13.05 -17.65 -2.31
CA THR A 79 14.39 -18.26 -2.45
C THR A 79 15.48 -17.24 -2.07
N LYS A 80 16.74 -17.67 -2.02
CA LYS A 80 17.88 -16.74 -1.88
C LYS A 80 17.92 -15.72 -3.03
N ASN A 81 17.58 -16.16 -4.25
CA ASN A 81 17.52 -15.27 -5.41
C ASN A 81 16.39 -14.25 -5.30
N ASP A 82 15.21 -14.68 -4.81
CA ASP A 82 14.08 -13.79 -4.56
C ASP A 82 14.46 -12.70 -3.54
N ILE A 83 15.14 -13.07 -2.44
CA ILE A 83 15.59 -12.09 -1.43
C ILE A 83 16.57 -11.10 -2.04
N ARG A 84 17.55 -11.56 -2.84
CA ARG A 84 18.52 -10.68 -3.49
C ARG A 84 17.86 -9.73 -4.49
N MET A 85 16.95 -10.24 -5.31
CA MET A 85 16.17 -9.45 -6.25
C MET A 85 15.33 -8.40 -5.52
N TRP A 86 14.61 -8.81 -4.46
CA TRP A 86 13.80 -7.92 -3.64
C TRP A 86 14.62 -6.81 -2.98
N SER A 87 15.76 -7.16 -2.37
CA SER A 87 16.70 -6.17 -1.79
C SER A 87 17.14 -5.13 -2.82
N ASN A 88 17.42 -5.56 -4.05
CA ASN A 88 17.78 -4.67 -5.15
C ASN A 88 16.65 -3.73 -5.58
N LEU A 89 15.41 -4.24 -5.68
CA LEU A 89 14.24 -3.43 -6.01
C LEU A 89 14.03 -2.33 -4.99
N VAL A 90 14.10 -2.68 -3.70
CA VAL A 90 13.92 -1.70 -2.61
C VAL A 90 15.10 -0.72 -2.54
N ALA A 91 16.33 -1.17 -2.78
CA ALA A 91 17.49 -0.27 -2.87
C ALA A 91 17.30 0.78 -3.98
N ARG A 92 16.80 0.38 -5.15
CA ARG A 92 16.48 1.29 -6.27
C ARG A 92 15.38 2.29 -5.89
N LEU A 93 14.34 1.81 -5.19
CA LEU A 93 13.25 2.64 -4.66
C LEU A 93 13.80 3.68 -3.69
N MET A 94 14.56 3.27 -2.69
CA MET A 94 15.13 4.16 -1.68
C MET A 94 16.10 5.18 -2.30
N THR A 95 16.94 4.74 -3.25
CA THR A 95 17.84 5.63 -4.00
C THR A 95 17.05 6.65 -4.84
N ALA A 96 15.91 6.25 -5.43
CA ALA A 96 15.06 7.19 -6.17
C ALA A 96 14.44 8.26 -5.25
N ALA A 97 14.19 7.93 -3.99
CA ALA A 97 13.75 8.84 -2.94
C ALA A 97 14.88 9.69 -2.34
N GLY A 98 16.14 9.51 -2.79
CA GLY A 98 17.28 10.29 -2.34
C GLY A 98 18.08 9.68 -1.18
N VAL A 99 17.83 8.40 -0.83
CA VAL A 99 18.63 7.70 0.19
C VAL A 99 19.99 7.30 -0.38
N THR A 100 21.04 7.49 0.40
CA THR A 100 22.41 7.20 0.06
C THR A 100 23.08 6.32 1.13
N ARG A 101 24.32 5.90 0.89
CA ARG A 101 25.12 5.13 1.86
C ARG A 101 25.43 5.90 3.15
N ASP A 102 25.33 7.22 3.12
CA ASP A 102 25.65 8.07 4.26
C ASP A 102 24.43 8.27 5.20
N ASP A 103 23.31 7.61 4.89
CA ASP A 103 22.07 7.76 5.62
C ASP A 103 21.93 6.78 6.78
N LEU A 104 21.20 7.23 7.80
CA LEU A 104 20.76 6.45 8.92
C LEU A 104 19.24 6.25 8.84
N VAL A 105 18.84 5.04 8.49
CA VAL A 105 17.45 4.67 8.17
C VAL A 105 16.77 4.04 9.37
N GLN A 106 15.81 4.73 9.95
CA GLN A 106 14.98 4.20 11.04
C GLN A 106 13.73 3.54 10.47
N ILE A 107 13.59 2.24 10.74
CA ILE A 107 12.45 1.46 10.27
C ILE A 107 11.45 1.27 11.39
N ALA A 108 10.31 1.94 11.26
CA ALA A 108 9.19 1.93 12.18
C ALA A 108 8.01 1.06 11.69
N PHE A 109 8.31 0.04 10.86
CA PHE A 109 7.42 -1.06 10.51
C PHE A 109 7.67 -2.29 11.39
N GLY A 110 6.63 -3.12 11.60
CA GLY A 110 6.76 -4.37 12.36
C GLY A 110 7.63 -5.42 11.66
N TYR A 111 8.59 -5.98 12.39
CA TYR A 111 9.46 -7.09 11.95
C TYR A 111 8.81 -8.46 12.23
N GLY A 112 7.55 -8.62 11.91
CA GLY A 112 6.84 -9.87 12.08
C GLY A 112 6.74 -10.66 10.77
N ILE A 113 5.63 -11.35 10.62
CA ILE A 113 5.33 -12.15 9.44
C ILE A 113 5.03 -11.29 8.21
N PHE A 114 4.77 -10.00 8.39
CA PHE A 114 4.52 -9.02 7.34
C PHE A 114 5.81 -8.63 6.60
N THR A 115 5.70 -8.28 5.32
CA THR A 115 6.86 -8.07 4.43
C THR A 115 7.53 -6.70 4.57
N GLY A 116 6.79 -5.68 5.03
CA GLY A 116 7.19 -4.27 4.91
C GLY A 116 8.56 -3.93 5.50
N ALA A 117 8.80 -4.27 6.78
CA ALA A 117 10.05 -3.93 7.45
C ALA A 117 11.27 -4.60 6.80
N PHE A 118 11.17 -5.91 6.52
CA PHE A 118 12.30 -6.64 5.97
C PHE A 118 12.72 -6.18 4.58
N GLY A 119 11.77 -5.85 3.71
CA GLY A 119 12.08 -5.30 2.39
C GLY A 119 12.89 -4.01 2.50
N MET A 120 12.43 -3.08 3.32
CA MET A 120 13.09 -1.78 3.54
C MET A 120 14.46 -1.95 4.21
N HIS A 121 14.57 -2.84 5.20
CA HIS A 121 15.83 -3.17 5.87
C HIS A 121 16.90 -3.62 4.88
N TYR A 122 16.63 -4.67 4.11
CA TYR A 122 17.61 -5.20 3.17
C TYR A 122 17.89 -4.26 1.99
N GLY A 123 16.91 -3.46 1.59
CA GLY A 123 17.13 -2.40 0.60
C GLY A 123 18.13 -1.36 1.10
N ALA A 124 17.99 -0.88 2.33
CA ALA A 124 18.91 0.08 2.94
C ALA A 124 20.32 -0.52 3.11
N GLU A 125 20.45 -1.75 3.60
CA GLU A 125 21.75 -2.44 3.69
C GLU A 125 22.40 -2.63 2.31
N THR A 126 21.61 -2.90 1.26
CA THR A 126 22.10 -3.04 -0.12
C THR A 126 22.69 -1.73 -0.66
N ILE A 127 22.15 -0.57 -0.26
CA ILE A 127 22.71 0.75 -0.56
C ILE A 127 24.01 0.98 0.22
N GLY A 128 24.18 0.32 1.36
CA GLY A 128 25.24 0.57 2.34
C GLY A 128 24.87 1.62 3.39
N ALA A 129 23.59 1.96 3.51
CA ALA A 129 23.06 2.81 4.56
C ALA A 129 22.98 2.04 5.90
N SER A 130 23.11 2.75 7.01
CA SER A 130 22.94 2.16 8.34
C SER A 130 21.45 2.02 8.69
N VAL A 131 21.06 0.88 9.27
CA VAL A 131 19.66 0.61 9.63
C VAL A 131 19.46 0.60 11.13
N ILE A 132 18.42 1.30 11.60
CA ILE A 132 17.91 1.21 12.97
C ILE A 132 16.58 0.41 12.92
N PRO A 133 16.57 -0.88 13.31
CA PRO A 133 15.41 -1.74 13.19
C PRO A 133 14.48 -1.61 14.41
N MET A 134 13.81 -0.45 14.54
CA MET A 134 12.99 -0.11 15.71
C MET A 134 11.72 -0.92 15.85
N SER A 135 11.17 -1.43 14.73
CA SER A 135 9.83 -2.03 14.69
C SER A 135 8.72 -1.01 15.02
N THR A 136 7.50 -1.49 15.23
CA THR A 136 6.34 -0.65 15.58
C THR A 136 6.24 -0.36 17.08
N GLY A 137 5.51 0.69 17.44
CA GLY A 137 5.20 1.04 18.82
C GLY A 137 6.32 1.82 19.52
N ASN A 138 6.14 2.03 20.82
CA ASN A 138 7.04 2.81 21.68
C ASN A 138 7.42 4.17 21.08
N THR A 139 6.41 4.98 20.78
CA THR A 139 6.52 6.24 20.03
C THR A 139 7.53 7.21 20.63
N GLU A 140 7.59 7.32 21.96
CA GLU A 140 8.56 8.18 22.65
C GLU A 140 10.00 7.72 22.41
N LYS A 141 10.24 6.41 22.50
CA LYS A 141 11.57 5.84 22.22
C LYS A 141 11.96 6.01 20.76
N GLN A 142 11.01 5.94 19.82
CA GLN A 142 11.25 6.24 18.40
C GLN A 142 11.81 7.67 18.26
N ILE A 143 11.16 8.64 18.90
CA ILE A 143 11.56 10.07 18.87
C ILE A 143 12.92 10.28 19.53
N MET A 144 13.14 9.68 20.70
CA MET A 144 14.42 9.75 21.41
C MET A 144 15.57 9.21 20.54
N ILE A 145 15.38 8.07 19.90
CA ILE A 145 16.38 7.49 18.97
C ILE A 145 16.64 8.41 17.79
N MET A 146 15.61 9.03 17.21
CA MET A 146 15.79 10.02 16.13
C MET A 146 16.68 11.18 16.56
N GLN A 147 16.52 11.65 17.80
CA GLN A 147 17.34 12.73 18.36
C GLN A 147 18.79 12.29 18.64
N ASP A 148 18.94 11.16 19.34
CA ASP A 148 20.25 10.70 19.83
C ASP A 148 21.14 10.18 18.69
N TYR A 149 20.54 9.37 17.78
CA TYR A 149 21.28 8.72 16.69
C TYR A 149 21.36 9.58 15.43
N LYS A 150 20.66 10.73 15.40
CA LYS A 150 20.63 11.62 14.24
C LYS A 150 20.07 10.93 12.99
N THR A 151 18.95 10.23 13.17
CA THR A 151 18.23 9.57 12.06
C THR A 151 18.00 10.55 10.91
N THR A 152 18.33 10.14 9.68
CA THR A 152 18.16 10.97 8.49
C THR A 152 16.97 10.54 7.62
N VAL A 153 16.56 9.28 7.72
CA VAL A 153 15.46 8.70 6.94
C VAL A 153 14.49 7.94 7.83
N LEU A 154 13.22 8.28 7.74
CA LEU A 154 12.13 7.58 8.43
C LEU A 154 11.38 6.67 7.44
N VAL A 155 11.18 5.41 7.82
CA VAL A 155 10.35 4.45 7.09
C VAL A 155 9.19 4.01 7.97
N SER A 156 7.96 4.34 7.59
CA SER A 156 6.74 3.99 8.36
C SER A 156 5.48 4.00 7.49
N THR A 157 4.33 3.70 8.09
CA THR A 157 3.05 4.10 7.49
C THR A 157 2.86 5.62 7.61
N PRO A 158 2.13 6.25 6.67
CA PRO A 158 1.86 7.69 6.77
C PRO A 158 1.06 8.06 8.04
N GLY A 159 0.12 7.22 8.47
CA GLY A 159 -0.62 7.43 9.71
C GLY A 159 0.28 7.43 10.94
N TYR A 160 1.26 6.52 10.99
CA TYR A 160 2.22 6.48 12.10
C TYR A 160 3.20 7.67 12.08
N ALA A 161 3.57 8.16 10.90
CA ALA A 161 4.37 9.39 10.78
C ALA A 161 3.65 10.61 11.39
N LEU A 162 2.34 10.74 11.18
CA LEU A 162 1.54 11.78 11.84
C LEU A 162 1.44 11.58 13.36
N ALA A 163 1.30 10.34 13.82
CA ALA A 163 1.29 10.03 15.26
C ALA A 163 2.64 10.38 15.92
N LEU A 164 3.75 10.11 15.24
CA LEU A 164 5.09 10.55 15.67
C LEU A 164 5.17 12.07 15.75
N ALA A 165 4.72 12.78 14.71
CA ALA A 165 4.72 14.24 14.67
C ALA A 165 3.88 14.84 15.81
N GLN A 166 2.71 14.29 16.08
CA GLN A 166 1.87 14.72 17.20
C GLN A 166 2.58 14.50 18.54
N ARG A 167 3.18 13.32 18.75
CA ARG A 167 3.87 13.02 20.00
C ARG A 167 5.10 13.90 20.21
N MET A 168 5.81 14.25 19.13
CA MET A 168 6.92 15.21 19.19
C MET A 168 6.45 16.59 19.69
N GLU A 169 5.33 17.09 19.19
CA GLU A 169 4.74 18.36 19.66
C GLU A 169 4.39 18.30 21.15
N GLU A 170 3.74 17.22 21.59
CA GLU A 170 3.41 16.99 23.01
C GLU A 170 4.65 16.93 23.92
N MET A 171 5.77 16.39 23.42
CA MET A 171 7.05 16.30 24.13
C MET A 171 7.87 17.59 24.03
N GLY A 172 7.43 18.60 23.27
CA GLY A 172 8.17 19.83 23.03
C GLY A 172 9.41 19.65 22.17
N VAL A 173 9.49 18.59 21.38
CA VAL A 173 10.62 18.32 20.47
C VAL A 173 10.49 19.18 19.22
N ASN A 174 11.50 20.00 18.96
CA ASN A 174 11.55 20.82 17.75
C ASN A 174 11.97 19.96 16.53
N PRO A 175 11.13 19.79 15.50
CA PRO A 175 11.47 19.02 14.29
C PRO A 175 12.72 19.54 13.57
N ASN A 176 12.97 20.85 13.59
CA ASN A 176 14.18 21.46 12.99
C ASN A 176 15.50 21.05 13.70
N ALA A 177 15.42 20.51 14.91
CA ALA A 177 16.60 20.00 15.62
C ALA A 177 16.91 18.54 15.28
N LEU A 178 16.03 17.85 14.53
CA LEU A 178 16.26 16.51 14.01
C LEU A 178 17.12 16.59 12.73
N SER A 179 17.68 15.44 12.36
CA SER A 179 18.45 15.30 11.11
C SER A 179 17.63 14.69 9.99
N LEU A 180 16.31 14.54 10.16
CA LEU A 180 15.42 13.96 9.16
C LEU A 180 15.45 14.77 7.86
N LYS A 181 15.64 14.10 6.73
CA LYS A 181 15.60 14.69 5.39
C LYS A 181 14.62 14.01 4.45
N ALA A 182 14.36 12.72 4.67
CA ALA A 182 13.48 11.93 3.82
C ALA A 182 12.59 11.00 4.63
N GLY A 183 11.38 10.76 4.12
CA GLY A 183 10.45 9.76 4.62
C GLY A 183 9.97 8.87 3.48
N LEU A 184 10.01 7.55 3.69
CA LEU A 184 9.46 6.58 2.77
C LEU A 184 8.22 5.97 3.42
N PHE A 185 7.06 6.29 2.87
CA PHE A 185 5.77 5.92 3.43
C PHE A 185 5.01 4.98 2.49
N GLY A 186 4.18 4.12 3.06
CA GLY A 186 3.39 3.16 2.31
C GLY A 186 2.67 2.16 3.22
N GLY A 187 2.10 1.12 2.62
CA GLY A 187 1.34 0.11 3.35
C GLY A 187 -0.12 0.49 3.62
N GLU A 188 -0.48 1.74 3.39
CA GLU A 188 -1.85 2.26 3.41
C GLU A 188 -2.01 3.41 2.40
N PRO A 189 -3.21 3.64 1.85
CA PRO A 189 -3.48 4.81 1.00
C PRO A 189 -3.33 6.11 1.80
N TRP A 190 -2.88 7.17 1.15
CA TRP A 190 -2.76 8.50 1.76
C TRP A 190 -2.83 9.63 0.73
N SER A 191 -3.38 10.77 1.15
CA SER A 191 -3.64 11.90 0.27
C SER A 191 -2.45 12.87 0.19
N GLU A 192 -2.47 13.76 -0.83
CA GLU A 192 -1.48 14.84 -0.95
C GLU A 192 -1.59 15.86 0.20
N LYS A 193 -2.78 16.02 0.79
CA LYS A 193 -2.95 16.84 2.00
C LYS A 193 -2.22 16.22 3.19
N MET A 194 -2.32 14.91 3.33
CA MET A 194 -1.61 14.18 4.36
C MET A 194 -0.09 14.24 4.15
N ARG A 195 0.38 14.16 2.89
CA ARG A 195 1.78 14.37 2.53
C ARG A 195 2.27 15.75 3.01
N ALA A 196 1.57 16.81 2.62
CA ALA A 196 1.93 18.17 2.99
C ALA A 196 1.99 18.36 4.52
N GLU A 197 1.07 17.74 5.26
CA GLU A 197 1.07 17.79 6.72
C GLU A 197 2.26 17.05 7.34
N ILE A 198 2.58 15.86 6.85
CA ILE A 198 3.77 15.10 7.28
C ILE A 198 5.04 15.90 7.01
N GLU A 199 5.20 16.41 5.79
CA GLU A 199 6.39 17.19 5.40
C GLU A 199 6.56 18.45 6.25
N ARG A 200 5.46 19.17 6.49
CA ARG A 200 5.46 20.37 7.33
C ARG A 200 5.83 20.06 8.80
N ARG A 201 5.28 19.00 9.37
CA ARG A 201 5.45 18.68 10.80
C ARG A 201 6.78 17.98 11.10
N LEU A 202 7.28 17.14 10.20
CA LEU A 202 8.51 16.38 10.39
C LEU A 202 9.73 17.01 9.68
N MET A 203 9.51 18.09 8.90
CA MET A 203 10.57 18.80 8.15
C MET A 203 11.40 17.88 7.25
N LEU A 204 10.73 16.95 6.53
CA LEU A 204 11.35 15.99 5.63
C LEU A 204 10.65 15.98 4.26
N SER A 205 11.26 15.37 3.25
CA SER A 205 10.61 15.09 1.97
C SER A 205 9.96 13.71 2.00
N ALA A 206 8.64 13.64 1.81
CA ALA A 206 7.86 12.41 1.89
C ALA A 206 7.65 11.79 0.51
N THR A 207 8.01 10.52 0.33
CA THR A 207 7.77 9.74 -0.88
C THR A 207 6.86 8.54 -0.60
N ASP A 208 6.06 8.18 -1.60
CA ASP A 208 5.19 7.02 -1.57
C ASP A 208 5.89 5.78 -2.11
N ASN A 209 5.61 4.63 -1.52
CA ASN A 209 6.07 3.35 -2.00
C ASN A 209 4.93 2.32 -1.98
N TYR A 210 4.83 1.57 -3.07
CA TYR A 210 3.80 0.58 -3.30
C TYR A 210 4.37 -0.83 -3.35
N GLY A 211 3.61 -1.75 -2.79
CA GLY A 211 3.86 -3.17 -2.85
C GLY A 211 2.83 -3.96 -2.07
N LEU A 212 2.76 -5.24 -2.36
CA LEU A 212 1.86 -6.18 -1.71
C LEU A 212 2.58 -7.51 -1.48
N SER A 213 2.24 -8.17 -0.38
CA SER A 213 2.89 -9.41 0.06
C SER A 213 2.81 -10.50 -1.01
N GLU A 214 1.68 -10.59 -1.71
CA GLU A 214 1.39 -11.59 -2.73
C GLU A 214 2.36 -11.51 -3.93
N VAL A 215 2.88 -10.32 -4.23
CA VAL A 215 3.81 -10.13 -5.35
C VAL A 215 5.25 -10.17 -4.87
N ILE A 216 5.66 -9.28 -3.97
CA ILE A 216 7.04 -9.25 -3.43
C ILE A 216 7.13 -8.61 -2.03
N GLY A 217 6.17 -7.78 -1.62
CA GLY A 217 6.26 -6.83 -0.54
C GLY A 217 6.52 -5.42 -1.08
N PRO A 218 7.11 -4.49 -0.31
CA PRO A 218 7.55 -3.20 -0.82
C PRO A 218 8.57 -3.39 -1.95
N GLY A 219 8.59 -2.46 -2.91
CA GLY A 219 9.52 -2.51 -4.03
C GLY A 219 8.89 -2.92 -5.36
N VAL A 220 7.55 -2.98 -5.47
CA VAL A 220 6.87 -3.07 -6.77
C VAL A 220 6.99 -1.75 -7.50
N ALA A 221 6.68 -0.63 -6.81
CA ALA A 221 6.80 0.71 -7.34
C ALA A 221 7.17 1.71 -6.25
N GLY A 222 7.77 2.84 -6.63
CA GLY A 222 8.09 3.92 -5.72
C GLY A 222 8.28 5.27 -6.40
N GLU A 223 7.97 6.32 -5.67
CA GLU A 223 8.20 7.69 -6.12
C GLU A 223 9.68 8.02 -6.17
N CYS A 224 10.04 8.89 -7.09
CA CYS A 224 11.31 9.62 -7.09
C CYS A 224 11.12 11.02 -6.47
N SER A 225 12.18 11.81 -6.43
CA SER A 225 12.14 13.19 -5.94
C SER A 225 11.17 14.12 -6.67
N CYS A 226 10.75 13.78 -7.89
CA CYS A 226 9.74 14.55 -8.65
C CYS A 226 8.31 14.31 -8.16
N LYS A 227 8.04 13.23 -7.40
CA LYS A 227 6.72 12.91 -6.81
C LYS A 227 5.55 12.92 -7.81
N ASN A 228 5.82 12.51 -9.04
CA ASN A 228 4.86 12.48 -10.14
C ASN A 228 4.56 11.04 -10.55
N GLY A 229 3.92 10.31 -9.66
CA GLY A 229 3.63 8.88 -9.78
C GLY A 229 4.80 7.97 -9.36
N LEU A 230 4.48 6.69 -9.16
CA LEU A 230 5.40 5.67 -8.65
C LEU A 230 5.96 4.86 -9.83
N HIS A 231 7.27 4.82 -9.97
CA HIS A 231 7.97 4.04 -11.00
C HIS A 231 7.85 2.54 -10.72
N ILE A 232 7.21 1.80 -11.64
CA ILE A 232 7.15 0.33 -11.58
C ILE A 232 8.45 -0.24 -12.16
N TYR A 233 8.99 -1.26 -11.51
CA TYR A 233 10.22 -1.91 -11.98
C TYR A 233 9.89 -2.97 -13.03
N GLU A 234 9.82 -2.56 -14.31
CA GLU A 234 9.38 -3.38 -15.45
C GLU A 234 10.34 -4.54 -15.79
N ASP A 235 11.55 -4.52 -15.27
CA ASP A 235 12.48 -5.66 -15.32
C ASP A 235 12.08 -6.82 -14.39
N ALA A 236 11.19 -6.56 -13.43
CA ALA A 236 10.66 -7.55 -12.49
C ALA A 236 9.14 -7.78 -12.60
N PHE A 237 8.39 -6.79 -13.11
CA PHE A 237 6.92 -6.83 -13.15
C PHE A 237 6.37 -6.33 -14.49
N ILE A 238 5.31 -6.97 -14.98
CA ILE A 238 4.49 -6.44 -16.06
C ILE A 238 3.19 -5.93 -15.44
N PRO A 239 2.92 -4.61 -15.52
CA PRO A 239 1.62 -4.05 -15.11
C PRO A 239 0.63 -4.06 -16.27
N GLU A 240 -0.64 -4.29 -15.95
CA GLU A 240 -1.80 -4.09 -16.82
C GLU A 240 -2.87 -3.32 -16.06
N ILE A 241 -3.70 -2.53 -16.75
CA ILE A 241 -4.91 -1.93 -16.18
C ILE A 241 -6.11 -2.56 -16.85
N ILE A 242 -7.05 -3.03 -16.05
CA ILE A 242 -8.27 -3.68 -16.54
C ILE A 242 -9.53 -3.03 -15.95
N GLU A 243 -10.62 -3.16 -16.67
CA GLU A 243 -11.96 -2.91 -16.14
C GLU A 243 -12.27 -3.96 -15.06
N PRO A 244 -12.58 -3.58 -13.82
CA PRO A 244 -12.76 -4.53 -12.72
C PRO A 244 -13.86 -5.58 -12.95
N GLU A 245 -15.00 -5.17 -13.58
CA GLU A 245 -16.15 -6.06 -13.80
C GLU A 245 -15.95 -7.02 -14.97
N THR A 246 -15.43 -6.51 -16.08
CA THR A 246 -15.32 -7.28 -17.33
C THR A 246 -13.96 -7.96 -17.51
N GLY A 247 -12.93 -7.53 -16.79
CA GLY A 247 -11.55 -7.98 -16.97
C GLY A 247 -10.91 -7.52 -18.29
N LYS A 248 -11.55 -6.64 -19.04
CA LYS A 248 -11.00 -6.13 -20.30
C LYS A 248 -9.89 -5.14 -20.02
N LYS A 249 -8.78 -5.27 -20.76
CA LYS A 249 -7.69 -4.31 -20.70
C LYS A 249 -8.17 -2.92 -21.11
N LEU A 250 -7.78 -1.93 -20.35
CA LEU A 250 -8.08 -0.53 -20.60
C LEU A 250 -6.96 0.15 -21.39
N PRO A 251 -7.25 1.24 -22.12
CA PRO A 251 -6.25 2.02 -22.82
C PRO A 251 -5.30 2.72 -21.83
N ASP A 252 -4.10 3.08 -22.31
CA ASP A 252 -3.10 3.79 -21.54
C ASP A 252 -3.66 5.08 -20.93
N GLY A 253 -3.38 5.31 -19.65
CA GLY A 253 -3.87 6.46 -18.88
C GLY A 253 -5.28 6.33 -18.31
N ALA A 254 -6.05 5.31 -18.69
CA ALA A 254 -7.36 5.06 -18.08
C ALA A 254 -7.19 4.52 -16.65
N GLU A 255 -8.17 4.85 -15.80
CA GLU A 255 -8.28 4.31 -14.46
C GLU A 255 -8.92 2.92 -14.47
N GLY A 256 -8.37 1.99 -13.70
CA GLY A 256 -8.88 0.64 -13.56
C GLY A 256 -8.09 -0.16 -12.54
N GLU A 257 -8.38 -1.45 -12.44
CA GLU A 257 -7.70 -2.35 -11.53
C GLU A 257 -6.31 -2.71 -12.05
N LEU A 258 -5.32 -2.56 -11.19
CA LEU A 258 -3.95 -2.99 -11.47
C LEU A 258 -3.85 -4.52 -11.44
N VAL A 259 -3.28 -5.07 -12.49
CA VAL A 259 -2.91 -6.48 -12.60
C VAL A 259 -1.41 -6.58 -12.74
N LEU A 260 -0.78 -7.49 -12.01
CA LEU A 260 0.67 -7.67 -12.01
C LEU A 260 1.07 -9.10 -12.41
N THR A 261 2.05 -9.19 -13.31
CA THR A 261 2.74 -10.44 -13.60
C THR A 261 4.19 -10.34 -13.17
N THR A 262 4.67 -11.28 -12.34
CA THR A 262 6.07 -11.34 -11.92
C THR A 262 6.92 -12.02 -12.99
N LEU A 263 8.11 -11.47 -13.29
CA LEU A 263 9.03 -12.01 -14.30
C LEU A 263 10.14 -12.88 -13.71
N THR A 264 10.63 -12.50 -12.54
CA THR A 264 11.88 -13.05 -11.96
C THR A 264 11.66 -13.80 -10.64
N LYS A 265 10.47 -13.73 -10.04
CA LYS A 265 10.16 -14.42 -8.79
C LYS A 265 10.20 -15.94 -8.98
N GLU A 266 10.91 -16.64 -8.08
CA GLU A 266 11.13 -18.07 -8.18
C GLU A 266 10.20 -18.90 -7.30
N ALA A 267 10.10 -18.56 -6.00
CA ALA A 267 9.35 -19.36 -5.04
C ALA A 267 7.84 -19.24 -5.20
N PHE A 268 7.36 -18.05 -5.44
CA PHE A 268 5.94 -17.71 -5.48
C PHE A 268 5.63 -16.76 -6.65
N PRO A 269 5.75 -17.21 -7.90
CA PRO A 269 5.49 -16.38 -9.06
C PRO A 269 3.99 -16.16 -9.27
N MET A 270 3.62 -14.92 -9.62
CA MET A 270 2.25 -14.53 -9.93
C MET A 270 2.11 -14.22 -11.42
N ILE A 271 1.07 -14.79 -12.05
CA ILE A 271 0.71 -14.55 -13.44
C ILE A 271 -0.63 -13.84 -13.47
N ARG A 272 -0.67 -12.62 -14.01
CA ARG A 272 -1.87 -11.77 -14.11
C ARG A 272 -2.66 -11.70 -12.79
N TYR A 273 -1.96 -11.40 -11.70
CA TYR A 273 -2.58 -11.30 -10.39
C TYR A 273 -3.41 -10.01 -10.27
N ARG A 274 -4.69 -10.16 -9.99
CA ARG A 274 -5.60 -9.05 -9.70
C ARG A 274 -5.32 -8.52 -8.30
N THR A 275 -4.84 -7.27 -8.22
CA THR A 275 -4.45 -6.68 -6.94
C THR A 275 -5.64 -6.14 -6.15
N GLY A 276 -6.74 -5.83 -6.81
CA GLY A 276 -7.84 -5.08 -6.26
C GLY A 276 -7.58 -3.57 -6.19
N ASP A 277 -6.39 -3.09 -6.47
CA ASP A 277 -6.02 -1.68 -6.34
C ASP A 277 -6.37 -0.90 -7.61
N ILE A 278 -7.09 0.22 -7.47
CA ILE A 278 -7.50 1.09 -8.58
C ILE A 278 -6.45 2.18 -8.77
N THR A 279 -5.91 2.24 -9.99
CA THR A 279 -4.89 3.22 -10.40
C THR A 279 -4.92 3.43 -11.92
N SER A 280 -3.98 4.20 -12.45
CA SER A 280 -3.72 4.33 -13.89
C SER A 280 -2.23 4.30 -14.19
N LEU A 281 -1.84 4.00 -15.43
CA LEU A 281 -0.44 3.96 -15.87
C LEU A 281 -0.11 5.14 -16.77
N ASN A 282 1.08 5.71 -16.56
CA ASN A 282 1.63 6.80 -17.34
C ASN A 282 3.00 6.39 -17.94
N TYR A 283 3.08 6.30 -19.26
CA TYR A 283 4.26 5.90 -20.01
C TYR A 283 5.16 7.07 -20.42
N ALA A 284 4.76 8.32 -20.15
CA ALA A 284 5.58 9.48 -20.44
C ALA A 284 6.87 9.48 -19.59
N LYS A 285 7.98 9.96 -20.18
CA LYS A 285 9.26 10.09 -19.46
C LYS A 285 9.09 11.00 -18.24
N CYS A 286 9.66 10.60 -17.12
CA CYS A 286 9.68 11.43 -15.91
C CYS A 286 10.83 12.46 -15.96
N ASP A 287 10.61 13.63 -15.36
CA ASP A 287 11.62 14.68 -15.23
C ASP A 287 12.88 14.24 -14.46
N CYS A 288 12.77 13.18 -13.64
CA CYS A 288 13.93 12.54 -13.01
C CYS A 288 14.85 11.79 -14.00
N GLY A 289 14.48 11.72 -15.27
CA GLY A 289 15.22 11.04 -16.33
C GLY A 289 14.91 9.55 -16.52
N ARG A 290 14.17 8.93 -15.59
CA ARG A 290 13.75 7.51 -15.70
C ARG A 290 12.69 7.32 -16.77
N THR A 291 12.78 6.19 -17.49
CA THR A 291 11.84 5.80 -18.56
C THR A 291 10.85 4.72 -18.14
N LEU A 292 10.93 4.27 -16.89
CA LEU A 292 10.01 3.28 -16.34
C LEU A 292 8.57 3.81 -16.33
N VAL A 293 7.60 2.94 -16.61
CA VAL A 293 6.18 3.27 -16.47
C VAL A 293 5.88 3.68 -15.02
N ARG A 294 5.03 4.68 -14.87
CA ARG A 294 4.61 5.15 -13.56
C ARG A 294 3.14 4.83 -13.33
N MET A 295 2.84 4.21 -12.19
CA MET A 295 1.48 4.16 -11.71
C MET A 295 1.14 5.42 -10.93
N GLN A 296 -0.12 5.84 -10.99
CA GLN A 296 -0.63 6.87 -10.08
C GLN A 296 -0.78 6.27 -8.66
N LYS A 297 -0.94 7.10 -7.65
CA LYS A 297 -1.26 6.61 -6.32
C LYS A 297 -2.50 5.72 -6.37
N VAL A 298 -2.52 4.69 -5.55
CA VAL A 298 -3.73 3.88 -5.37
C VAL A 298 -4.81 4.78 -4.79
N MET A 299 -5.91 4.94 -5.53
CA MET A 299 -7.02 5.80 -5.15
C MET A 299 -8.01 5.08 -4.24
N SER A 300 -8.17 3.78 -4.47
CA SER A 300 -9.14 2.93 -3.78
C SER A 300 -8.85 1.47 -4.08
N ARG A 301 -9.60 0.57 -3.43
CA ARG A 301 -9.59 -0.85 -3.74
C ARG A 301 -10.94 -1.26 -4.31
N SER A 302 -10.94 -2.13 -5.32
CA SER A 302 -12.17 -2.66 -5.90
C SER A 302 -12.93 -3.59 -4.93
N ASP A 303 -12.20 -4.26 -4.02
CA ASP A 303 -12.77 -5.13 -2.97
C ASP A 303 -13.28 -4.36 -1.73
N ASP A 304 -12.88 -3.11 -1.55
CA ASP A 304 -13.37 -2.21 -0.48
C ASP A 304 -14.49 -1.27 -0.97
N MET A 305 -14.84 -1.35 -2.25
CA MET A 305 -15.87 -0.50 -2.84
C MET A 305 -17.25 -0.85 -2.26
N LEU A 306 -17.92 0.16 -1.74
CA LEU A 306 -19.30 0.07 -1.27
C LEU A 306 -20.24 0.58 -2.34
N ILE A 307 -21.28 -0.16 -2.66
CA ILE A 307 -22.33 0.32 -3.58
C ILE A 307 -23.49 0.83 -2.72
N ILE A 308 -23.63 2.15 -2.64
CA ILE A 308 -24.66 2.80 -1.83
C ILE A 308 -25.63 3.56 -2.76
N ARG A 309 -26.88 3.12 -2.82
CA ARG A 309 -27.91 3.72 -3.71
C ARG A 309 -27.46 3.81 -5.16
N GLY A 310 -26.72 2.80 -5.66
CA GLY A 310 -26.21 2.76 -7.03
C GLY A 310 -24.98 3.66 -7.29
N VAL A 311 -24.39 4.24 -6.25
CA VAL A 311 -23.16 5.03 -6.34
C VAL A 311 -22.01 4.23 -5.72
N ASN A 312 -20.90 4.16 -6.43
CA ASN A 312 -19.66 3.56 -5.93
C ASN A 312 -19.00 4.51 -4.93
N VAL A 313 -18.85 4.05 -3.69
CA VAL A 313 -18.27 4.80 -2.57
C VAL A 313 -17.05 4.07 -2.06
N PHE A 314 -15.93 4.77 -1.98
CA PHE A 314 -14.69 4.20 -1.49
C PHE A 314 -14.36 4.74 -0.09
N PRO A 315 -13.98 3.87 0.87
CA PRO A 315 -13.57 4.30 2.22
C PRO A 315 -12.50 5.39 2.22
N ALA A 316 -11.56 5.35 1.26
CA ALA A 316 -10.52 6.37 1.09
C ALA A 316 -11.09 7.80 0.86
N GLN A 317 -12.22 7.94 0.17
CA GLN A 317 -12.88 9.23 -0.04
C GLN A 317 -13.43 9.77 1.29
N ILE A 318 -13.95 8.89 2.14
CA ILE A 318 -14.46 9.24 3.46
C ILE A 318 -13.31 9.62 4.39
N GLU A 319 -12.20 8.86 4.36
CA GLU A 319 -10.98 9.19 5.11
C GLU A 319 -10.43 10.58 4.75
N ASP A 320 -10.32 10.89 3.46
CA ASP A 320 -9.81 12.20 3.00
C ASP A 320 -10.76 13.33 3.44
N ALA A 321 -12.07 13.10 3.40
CA ALA A 321 -13.05 14.06 3.89
C ALA A 321 -12.89 14.30 5.39
N LEU A 322 -12.76 13.24 6.20
CA LEU A 322 -12.53 13.32 7.64
C LEU A 322 -11.22 14.05 7.96
N PHE A 323 -10.13 13.65 7.30
CA PHE A 323 -8.82 14.28 7.48
C PHE A 323 -8.85 15.77 7.14
N SER A 324 -9.53 16.14 6.05
CA SER A 324 -9.60 17.55 5.60
C SER A 324 -10.31 18.47 6.61
N VAL A 325 -11.19 17.92 7.45
CA VAL A 325 -11.95 18.70 8.45
C VAL A 325 -11.29 18.61 9.82
N ALA A 326 -10.87 17.41 10.24
CA ALA A 326 -10.26 17.19 11.55
C ALA A 326 -8.77 17.61 11.61
N GLN A 327 -8.09 17.65 10.46
CA GLN A 327 -6.63 17.78 10.34
C GLN A 327 -5.84 16.71 11.14
N GLU A 328 -6.49 15.58 11.36
CA GLU A 328 -5.98 14.36 11.96
C GLU A 328 -6.78 13.19 11.39
N LYS A 329 -6.31 11.95 11.57
CA LYS A 329 -7.02 10.74 11.14
C LYS A 329 -7.80 10.16 12.34
N PRO A 330 -9.05 10.60 12.61
CA PRO A 330 -9.83 10.03 13.68
C PRO A 330 -10.20 8.60 13.34
N PRO A 331 -10.23 7.67 14.30
CA PRO A 331 -10.79 6.36 14.07
C PRO A 331 -12.25 6.47 13.66
N TYR A 332 -12.63 5.67 12.66
CA TYR A 332 -14.00 5.69 12.15
C TYR A 332 -14.46 4.27 11.79
N GLN A 333 -15.78 4.11 11.69
CA GLN A 333 -16.44 2.88 11.24
C GLN A 333 -17.53 3.24 10.25
N LEU A 334 -17.65 2.49 9.17
CA LEU A 334 -18.73 2.60 8.21
C LEU A 334 -19.80 1.56 8.55
N ILE A 335 -21.02 2.03 8.74
CA ILE A 335 -22.17 1.16 8.98
C ILE A 335 -23.13 1.31 7.81
N ILE A 336 -23.36 0.19 7.13
CA ILE A 336 -24.38 0.13 6.07
C ILE A 336 -25.62 -0.52 6.68
N ASP A 337 -26.72 0.23 6.69
CA ASP A 337 -28.01 -0.24 7.16
C ASP A 337 -29.07 -0.05 6.06
N ARG A 338 -30.01 -0.98 5.97
CA ARG A 338 -31.12 -0.91 5.03
C ARG A 338 -32.38 -0.46 5.73
N LYS A 339 -32.68 0.84 5.60
CA LYS A 339 -33.94 1.42 6.11
C LYS A 339 -34.99 1.44 4.99
N GLY A 340 -35.90 0.46 5.01
CA GLY A 340 -36.90 0.30 3.94
C GLY A 340 -36.30 -0.24 2.64
N ALA A 341 -36.47 0.49 1.53
CA ALA A 341 -35.99 0.09 0.20
C ALA A 341 -34.60 0.64 -0.15
N MET A 342 -34.00 1.49 0.67
CA MET A 342 -32.74 2.16 0.35
C MET A 342 -31.66 1.87 1.40
N ASP A 343 -30.44 1.64 0.90
CA ASP A 343 -29.26 1.52 1.74
C ASP A 343 -28.88 2.91 2.31
N ASN A 344 -28.53 2.97 3.59
CA ASN A 344 -28.04 4.14 4.26
C ASN A 344 -26.60 3.91 4.75
N LEU A 345 -25.74 4.90 4.55
CA LEU A 345 -24.38 4.87 5.07
C LEU A 345 -24.26 5.82 6.26
N GLU A 346 -23.93 5.26 7.42
CA GLU A 346 -23.58 6.02 8.62
C GLU A 346 -22.05 5.96 8.81
N VAL A 347 -21.44 7.11 8.99
CA VAL A 347 -20.03 7.25 9.33
C VAL A 347 -19.91 7.54 10.81
N VAL A 348 -19.51 6.54 11.58
CA VAL A 348 -19.30 6.67 13.03
C VAL A 348 -17.86 7.10 13.25
N VAL A 349 -17.64 8.22 13.94
CA VAL A 349 -16.30 8.82 14.13
C VAL A 349 -16.01 8.91 15.63
N GLU A 350 -14.89 8.38 16.09
CA GLU A 350 -14.44 8.56 17.47
C GLU A 350 -14.05 10.01 17.74
N VAL A 351 -14.50 10.50 18.88
CA VAL A 351 -14.10 11.82 19.37
C VAL A 351 -12.66 11.78 19.84
N THR A 352 -11.79 12.48 19.17
CA THR A 352 -10.42 12.71 19.63
C THR A 352 -10.39 13.83 20.67
N ASN A 353 -9.28 13.96 21.41
CA ASN A 353 -9.12 15.07 22.38
C ASN A 353 -9.37 16.44 21.74
N LYS A 354 -8.98 16.59 20.49
CA LYS A 354 -9.16 17.82 19.70
C LYS A 354 -10.61 18.11 19.38
N ILE A 355 -11.38 17.07 19.01
CA ILE A 355 -12.82 17.19 18.73
C ILE A 355 -13.61 17.34 20.04
N PHE A 356 -13.21 16.59 21.08
CA PHE A 356 -13.87 16.60 22.39
C PHE A 356 -13.79 17.97 23.09
N SER A 357 -12.68 18.68 22.95
CA SER A 357 -12.49 20.00 23.50
C SER A 357 -13.34 21.11 22.85
N LEU A 358 -14.03 20.79 21.73
CA LEU A 358 -14.91 21.73 21.08
C LEU A 358 -16.24 21.87 21.82
N GLU A 359 -16.78 23.09 21.84
CA GLU A 359 -18.15 23.35 22.32
C GLU A 359 -19.18 22.59 21.46
N LEU A 360 -20.33 22.25 22.02
CA LEU A 360 -21.40 21.50 21.34
C LEU A 360 -21.79 22.08 19.97
N GLN A 361 -21.81 23.40 19.85
CA GLN A 361 -22.06 24.08 18.56
C GLN A 361 -20.97 23.78 17.53
N LYS A 362 -19.72 23.76 17.96
CA LYS A 362 -18.58 23.43 17.07
C LYS A 362 -18.55 21.96 16.67
N GLN A 363 -18.95 21.07 17.57
CA GLN A 363 -19.11 19.63 17.23
C GLN A 363 -20.20 19.43 16.18
N ARG A 364 -21.35 20.13 16.29
CA ARG A 364 -22.39 20.10 15.26
C ARG A 364 -21.90 20.66 13.93
N SER A 365 -21.19 21.77 13.96
CA SER A 365 -20.58 22.37 12.76
C SER A 365 -19.56 21.42 12.11
N PHE A 366 -18.77 20.71 12.91
CA PHE A 366 -17.85 19.69 12.45
C PHE A 366 -18.60 18.58 11.70
N VAL A 367 -19.65 18.00 12.30
CA VAL A 367 -20.47 16.94 11.68
C VAL A 367 -21.06 17.41 10.34
N GLU A 368 -21.64 18.60 10.29
CA GLU A 368 -22.22 19.14 9.06
C GLU A 368 -21.16 19.41 7.98
N THR A 369 -19.96 19.85 8.38
CA THR A 369 -18.85 20.07 7.45
C THR A 369 -18.34 18.74 6.88
N VAL A 370 -18.22 17.71 7.70
CA VAL A 370 -17.86 16.35 7.27
C VAL A 370 -18.89 15.80 6.29
N LYS A 371 -20.19 15.88 6.61
CA LYS A 371 -21.27 15.46 5.71
C LYS A 371 -21.18 16.14 4.34
N LYS A 372 -21.00 17.46 4.31
CA LYS A 372 -20.86 18.23 3.06
C LYS A 372 -19.62 17.79 2.26
N ARG A 373 -18.51 17.52 2.94
CA ARG A 373 -17.28 17.07 2.28
C ARG A 373 -17.43 15.68 1.68
N ILE A 374 -18.00 14.74 2.42
CA ILE A 374 -18.28 13.38 1.92
C ILE A 374 -19.24 13.45 0.74
N SER A 375 -20.32 14.24 0.84
CA SER A 375 -21.26 14.41 -0.26
C SER A 375 -20.59 14.98 -1.53
N ALA A 376 -19.67 15.93 -1.37
CA ALA A 376 -18.94 16.52 -2.49
C ALA A 376 -17.92 15.55 -3.13
N GLN A 377 -17.32 14.66 -2.35
CA GLN A 377 -16.30 13.74 -2.84
C GLN A 377 -16.84 12.39 -3.31
N ALA A 378 -17.83 11.84 -2.60
CA ALA A 378 -18.41 10.52 -2.88
C ALA A 378 -19.76 10.59 -3.59
N GLY A 379 -20.33 11.76 -3.80
CA GLY A 379 -21.60 11.94 -4.51
C GLY A 379 -22.84 11.43 -3.76
N ILE A 380 -22.72 11.09 -2.46
CA ILE A 380 -23.82 10.59 -1.63
C ILE A 380 -23.98 11.40 -0.34
N ASN A 381 -25.22 11.43 0.15
CA ASN A 381 -25.49 11.92 1.49
C ASN A 381 -25.31 10.79 2.52
N VAL A 382 -24.59 11.07 3.60
CA VAL A 382 -24.30 10.14 4.68
C VAL A 382 -24.77 10.70 6.02
N ASP A 383 -25.04 9.81 6.97
CA ASP A 383 -25.16 10.22 8.36
C ASP A 383 -23.78 10.17 9.03
N VAL A 384 -23.47 11.16 9.88
CA VAL A 384 -22.22 11.22 10.63
C VAL A 384 -22.56 11.26 12.12
N LYS A 385 -22.00 10.33 12.88
CA LYS A 385 -22.22 10.21 14.32
C LYS A 385 -20.90 10.26 15.07
N LEU A 386 -20.79 11.11 16.06
CA LEU A 386 -19.66 11.14 16.98
C LEU A 386 -19.89 10.14 18.13
N VAL A 387 -18.87 9.39 18.47
CA VAL A 387 -18.89 8.42 19.57
C VAL A 387 -17.69 8.65 20.50
N GLU A 388 -17.76 8.13 21.72
CA GLU A 388 -16.69 8.27 22.70
C GLU A 388 -15.37 7.61 22.23
N ALA A 389 -14.25 8.15 22.70
CA ALA A 389 -12.93 7.59 22.41
C ALA A 389 -12.85 6.12 22.85
N ARG A 390 -12.24 5.28 22.02
CA ARG A 390 -12.07 3.82 22.21
C ARG A 390 -13.37 3.00 22.15
N SER A 391 -14.44 3.53 21.58
CA SER A 391 -15.69 2.79 21.38
C SER A 391 -15.72 1.99 20.08
N ILE A 392 -14.86 2.32 19.10
CA ILE A 392 -14.69 1.55 17.85
C ILE A 392 -13.64 0.45 18.06
N PRO A 393 -13.97 -0.83 17.74
CA PRO A 393 -13.02 -1.93 17.85
C PRO A 393 -11.73 -1.65 17.04
N ARG A 394 -10.58 -2.01 17.60
CA ARG A 394 -9.27 -1.98 16.90
C ARG A 394 -9.00 -3.37 16.33
N HIS A 395 -8.72 -3.47 15.06
CA HIS A 395 -8.34 -4.71 14.39
C HIS A 395 -6.83 -4.74 14.13
#